data_914d21ec11c6bb9ee33a4d88e113df69
#
_entry.id   914d21ec11c6bb9ee33a4d88e113df69
#
_cell.length_a   1.000
_cell.length_b   1.000
_cell.length_c   1.000
_cell.angle_alpha   90.00
_cell.angle_beta   90.00
_cell.angle_gamma   90.00
#
_symmetry.space_group_name_H-M   'P 1'
#
loop_
_entity.id
_entity.type
_entity.pdbx_description
1 polymer ?
#
loop_
_entity_poly.entity_id
_entity_poly.type
_entity_poly.pdbx_seq_one_letter_code
_entity_poly.pdbx_strand_id
1 'polypeptide(L)'
;MMKVKPVVARTPEALARTLGLSGAESHEWQVQHALLKRLRQIVRDESLTHAEVAQRGGSSRTRVTSILNGNLDNVSSDLLIRLVSALGYRVRVTVSRIDSAA
;
A
#
# COMPACT_ATOMS: atom_id res chain seq x y z
N MET A 1 -7.29 -21.72 9.33
CA MET A 1 -7.41 -21.35 9.06
C MET A 1 -7.79 -20.76 8.81
N MET A 2 -7.90 -20.54 8.45
CA MET A 2 -8.20 -19.93 8.06
C MET A 2 -8.77 -19.42 7.88
N LYS A 3 -8.98 -19.08 7.60
CA LYS A 3 -9.42 -18.64 7.17
C LYS A 3 -10.15 -17.93 7.06
N VAL A 4 -10.38 -17.45 6.84
CA VAL A 4 -11.05 -16.66 6.72
C VAL A 4 -11.81 -16.42 6.21
N LYS A 5 -12.27 -16.17 5.73
CA LYS A 5 -12.86 -15.85 5.09
C LYS A 5 -13.52 -15.27 4.71
N PRO A 6 -13.69 -14.88 4.80
CA PRO A 6 -14.51 -14.36 4.17
C PRO A 6 -14.66 -13.81 3.15
N VAL A 7 -14.61 -13.53 3.10
CA VAL A 7 -14.96 -13.00 2.19
C VAL A 7 -14.71 -13.19 1.17
N VAL A 8 -15.00 -13.07 0.97
CA VAL A 8 -15.04 -12.99 -0.03
C VAL A 8 -14.09 -12.90 -1.13
N ALA A 9 -13.51 -11.99 -1.42
CA ALA A 9 -12.49 -11.86 -2.40
C ALA A 9 -11.24 -12.53 -1.92
N ARG A 10 -10.84 -13.58 -2.58
CA ARG A 10 -9.65 -14.32 -2.18
C ARG A 10 -8.41 -13.80 -2.82
N THR A 11 -8.56 -13.07 -3.92
CA THR A 11 -7.43 -12.51 -4.64
C THR A 11 -7.58 -11.01 -4.72
N PRO A 12 -6.48 -10.28 -4.85
CA PRO A 12 -6.59 -8.84 -5.08
C PRO A 12 -7.40 -8.50 -6.32
N GLU A 13 -7.31 -9.32 -7.37
CA GLU A 13 -8.09 -9.11 -8.58
C GLU A 13 -9.59 -9.23 -8.32
N ALA A 14 -9.98 -10.24 -7.56
CA ALA A 14 -11.38 -10.45 -7.23
C ALA A 14 -11.91 -9.32 -6.36
N LEU A 15 -11.12 -8.87 -5.40
CA LEU A 15 -11.52 -7.76 -4.56
C LEU A 15 -11.66 -6.47 -5.39
N ALA A 16 -10.74 -6.24 -6.30
CA ALA A 16 -10.77 -5.06 -7.15
C ALA A 16 -12.01 -5.07 -8.04
N ARG A 17 -12.38 -6.22 -8.58
CA ARG A 17 -13.61 -6.32 -9.37
C ARG A 17 -14.83 -6.03 -8.52
N THR A 18 -14.84 -6.50 -7.30
CA THR A 18 -15.93 -6.22 -6.37
C THR A 18 -16.04 -4.72 -6.12
N LEU A 19 -14.91 -4.02 -6.14
CA LEU A 19 -14.88 -2.58 -5.96
C LEU A 19 -15.11 -1.81 -7.25
N GLY A 20 -15.27 -2.51 -8.38
CA GLY A 20 -15.55 -1.87 -9.65
C GLY A 20 -14.33 -1.30 -10.36
N LEU A 21 -13.15 -1.82 -10.07
CA LEU A 21 -11.92 -1.32 -10.66
C LEU A 21 -11.62 -1.99 -11.99
N SER A 22 -11.03 -1.23 -12.92
CA SER A 22 -10.52 -1.78 -14.19
C SER A 22 -9.29 -2.64 -13.91
N GLY A 23 -8.81 -3.34 -14.93
CA GLY A 23 -7.60 -4.14 -14.79
C GLY A 23 -6.40 -3.32 -14.35
N ALA A 24 -6.19 -2.17 -14.99
CA ALA A 24 -5.07 -1.28 -14.64
C ALA A 24 -5.26 -0.71 -13.23
N GLU A 25 -6.47 -0.26 -12.92
CA GLU A 25 -6.78 0.25 -11.59
C GLU A 25 -6.63 -0.81 -10.53
N SER A 26 -6.96 -2.05 -10.87
CA SER A 26 -6.79 -3.18 -9.97
C SER A 26 -5.33 -3.38 -9.61
N HIS A 27 -4.44 -3.36 -10.60
CA HIS A 27 -3.01 -3.53 -10.35
C HIS A 27 -2.46 -2.36 -9.54
N GLU A 28 -2.86 -1.15 -9.86
CA GLU A 28 -2.45 0.04 -9.11
C GLU A 28 -2.91 -0.04 -7.67
N TRP A 29 -4.15 -0.44 -7.47
CA TRP A 29 -4.72 -0.62 -6.14
C TRP A 29 -3.90 -1.63 -5.33
N GLN A 30 -3.54 -2.75 -5.96
CA GLN A 30 -2.72 -3.78 -5.31
C GLN A 30 -1.37 -3.22 -4.87
N VAL A 31 -0.72 -2.49 -5.77
CA VAL A 31 0.60 -1.92 -5.47
C VAL A 31 0.50 -0.93 -4.32
N GLN A 32 -0.48 -0.04 -4.37
CA GLN A 32 -0.65 0.95 -3.33
C GLN A 32 -0.92 0.31 -1.97
N HIS A 33 -1.78 -0.70 -1.95
CA HIS A 33 -2.10 -1.35 -0.69
C HIS A 33 -0.96 -2.20 -0.15
N ALA A 34 -0.16 -2.78 -1.02
CA ALA A 34 1.03 -3.50 -0.60
C ALA A 34 2.04 -2.54 0.03
N LEU A 35 2.22 -1.37 -0.59
CA LEU A 35 3.12 -0.35 -0.05
C LEU A 35 2.60 0.19 1.28
N LEU A 36 1.31 0.45 1.37
CA LEU A 36 0.71 0.94 2.62
C LEU A 36 0.87 -0.08 3.75
N LYS A 37 0.63 -1.33 3.45
CA LYS A 37 0.77 -2.39 4.44
C LYS A 37 2.19 -2.43 4.99
N ARG A 38 3.16 -2.33 4.10
CA ARG A 38 4.56 -2.36 4.50
C ARG A 38 4.94 -1.09 5.28
N LEU A 39 4.44 0.05 4.85
CA LEU A 39 4.68 1.30 5.55
C LEU A 39 4.14 1.24 6.99
N ARG A 40 2.92 0.75 7.15
CA ARG A 40 2.34 0.58 8.49
C ARG A 40 3.19 -0.34 9.36
N GLN A 41 3.70 -1.38 8.77
CA GLN A 41 4.52 -2.36 9.47
C GLN A 41 5.80 -1.71 9.99
N ILE A 42 6.47 -0.94 9.13
CA ILE A 42 7.70 -0.24 9.50
C ILE A 42 7.44 0.76 10.62
N VAL A 43 6.37 1.55 10.47
CA VAL A 43 6.02 2.57 11.47
C VAL A 43 5.78 1.91 12.82
N ARG A 44 5.07 0.82 12.84
CA ARG A 44 4.79 0.11 14.08
C ARG A 44 6.04 -0.53 14.67
N ASP A 45 6.78 -1.26 13.85
CA ASP A 45 7.93 -2.01 14.33
C ASP A 45 9.03 -1.12 14.85
N GLU A 46 9.20 0.06 14.27
CA GLU A 46 10.22 1.00 14.68
C GLU A 46 9.68 2.09 15.59
N SER A 47 8.43 1.98 15.98
CA SER A 47 7.78 2.93 16.90
C SER A 47 7.92 4.38 16.44
N LEU A 48 7.72 4.61 15.15
CA LEU A 48 7.86 5.95 14.59
C LEU A 48 6.58 6.75 14.81
N THR A 49 6.74 8.04 15.08
CA THR A 49 5.59 8.94 15.12
C THR A 49 5.24 9.39 13.71
N HIS A 50 4.01 9.82 13.54
CA HIS A 50 3.58 10.37 12.25
C HIS A 50 4.40 11.59 11.87
N ALA A 51 4.78 12.39 12.87
CA ALA A 51 5.61 13.57 12.64
C ALA A 51 6.98 13.19 12.11
N GLU A 52 7.57 12.11 12.67
CA GLU A 52 8.87 11.63 12.19
C GLU A 52 8.79 11.14 10.76
N VAL A 53 7.76 10.39 10.43
CA VAL A 53 7.55 9.91 9.07
C VAL A 53 7.40 11.09 8.11
N ALA A 54 6.61 12.08 8.52
CA ALA A 54 6.36 13.27 7.70
C ALA A 54 7.65 14.04 7.46
N GLN A 55 8.45 14.23 8.51
CA GLN A 55 9.70 14.96 8.41
C GLN A 55 10.66 14.27 7.46
N ARG A 56 10.84 12.97 7.62
CA ARG A 56 11.76 12.21 6.76
C ARG A 56 11.28 12.17 5.33
N GLY A 57 9.96 12.03 5.14
CA GLY A 57 9.37 11.88 3.81
C GLY A 57 9.09 13.19 3.09
N GLY A 58 9.32 14.32 3.76
CA GLY A 58 9.03 15.62 3.15
C GLY A 58 7.53 15.84 2.94
N SER A 59 6.71 15.38 3.86
CA SER A 59 5.27 15.51 3.78
C SER A 59 4.74 16.14 5.06
N SER A 60 3.44 16.38 5.13
CA SER A 60 2.83 16.90 6.33
C SER A 60 2.41 15.76 7.25
N ARG A 61 2.39 16.05 8.54
CA ARG A 61 1.91 15.09 9.53
C ARG A 61 0.45 14.68 9.24
N THR A 62 -0.37 15.67 8.89
CA THR A 62 -1.78 15.42 8.59
C THR A 62 -1.93 14.44 7.44
N ARG A 63 -1.11 14.63 6.39
CA ARG A 63 -1.17 13.74 5.23
C ARG A 63 -0.71 12.34 5.60
N VAL A 64 0.37 12.23 6.37
CA VAL A 64 0.88 10.92 6.82
C VAL A 64 -0.17 10.21 7.66
N THR A 65 -0.81 10.92 8.58
CA THR A 65 -1.87 10.34 9.41
C THR A 65 -3.01 9.81 8.53
N SER A 66 -3.42 10.59 7.56
CA SER A 66 -4.50 10.20 6.65
C SER A 66 -4.12 8.94 5.87
N ILE A 67 -2.90 8.90 5.35
CA ILE A 67 -2.40 7.75 4.59
C ILE A 67 -2.37 6.50 5.48
N LEU A 68 -1.83 6.62 6.67
CA LEU A 68 -1.71 5.48 7.58
C LEU A 68 -3.06 4.99 8.05
N ASN A 69 -4.08 5.84 8.03
CA ASN A 69 -5.44 5.45 8.33
C ASN A 69 -6.15 4.81 7.14
N GLY A 70 -5.46 4.70 6.01
CA GLY A 70 -6.01 4.01 4.86
C GLY A 70 -6.60 4.90 3.79
N ASN A 71 -6.53 6.22 3.96
CA ASN A 71 -7.06 7.14 2.96
C ASN A 71 -6.00 7.38 1.90
N LEU A 72 -6.18 6.76 0.75
CA LEU A 72 -5.26 6.87 -0.38
C LEU A 72 -5.78 7.80 -1.46
N ASP A 73 -6.79 8.60 -1.18
CA ASP A 73 -7.29 9.59 -2.13
C ASP A 73 -6.18 10.57 -2.45
N ASN A 74 -5.94 10.79 -3.73
CA ASN A 74 -4.88 11.68 -4.21
C ASN A 74 -3.49 11.28 -3.73
N VAL A 75 -3.30 10.00 -3.44
CA VAL A 75 -2.00 9.45 -3.05
C VAL A 75 -1.49 8.59 -4.19
N SER A 76 -0.30 8.93 -4.69
CA SER A 76 0.32 8.16 -5.75
C SER A 76 1.20 7.06 -5.17
N SER A 77 1.47 6.05 -5.98
CA SER A 77 2.44 5.03 -5.61
C SER A 77 3.81 5.67 -5.36
N ASP A 78 4.15 6.70 -6.13
CA ASP A 78 5.42 7.40 -5.96
C ASP A 78 5.55 7.99 -4.57
N LEU A 79 4.49 8.56 -4.03
CA LEU A 79 4.52 9.11 -2.68
C LEU A 79 4.75 8.01 -1.66
N LEU A 80 4.06 6.89 -1.81
CA LEU A 80 4.23 5.77 -0.90
C LEU A 80 5.65 5.21 -0.95
N ILE A 81 6.21 5.10 -2.15
CA ILE A 81 7.59 4.66 -2.33
C ILE A 81 8.54 5.63 -1.65
N ARG A 82 8.29 6.92 -1.82
CA ARG A 82 9.13 7.96 -1.20
C ARG A 82 9.11 7.84 0.32
N LEU A 83 7.93 7.64 0.90
CA LEU A 83 7.82 7.50 2.35
C LEU A 83 8.58 6.28 2.85
N VAL A 84 8.40 5.15 2.20
CA VAL A 84 9.09 3.91 2.57
C VAL A 84 10.62 4.09 2.44
N SER A 85 11.03 4.71 1.34
CA SER A 85 12.46 4.93 1.09
C SER A 85 13.07 5.88 2.10
N ALA A 86 12.32 6.90 2.50
CA ALA A 86 12.79 7.87 3.48
C ALA A 86 13.02 7.24 4.85
N LEU A 87 12.37 6.13 5.13
CA LEU A 87 12.54 5.41 6.38
C LEU A 87 13.71 4.42 6.33
N GLY A 88 14.44 4.40 5.23
CA GLY A 88 15.62 3.57 5.11
C GLY A 88 15.42 2.24 4.43
N TYR A 89 14.30 2.06 3.76
CA TYR A 89 13.98 0.79 3.12
C TYR A 89 14.03 0.93 1.61
N ARG A 90 14.42 -0.13 0.95
CA ARG A 90 14.44 -0.17 -0.51
C ARG A 90 13.16 -0.81 -1.01
N VAL A 91 12.53 -0.17 -1.97
CA VAL A 91 11.39 -0.75 -2.67
C VAL A 91 11.89 -1.45 -3.92
N ARG A 92 11.55 -2.71 -4.04
CA ARG A 92 11.87 -3.49 -5.26
C ARG A 92 10.58 -3.73 -6.01
N VAL A 93 10.67 -3.62 -7.32
CA VAL A 93 9.53 -3.86 -8.18
C VAL A 93 9.84 -5.07 -9.05
N THR A 94 8.93 -6.02 -9.04
CA THR A 94 9.03 -7.20 -9.89
C THR A 94 7.90 -7.15 -10.89
N VAL A 95 8.25 -7.27 -12.15
CA VAL A 95 7.27 -7.33 -13.22
C VAL A 95 7.26 -8.74 -13.76
N SER A 96 6.08 -9.33 -13.79
CA SER A 96 5.93 -10.67 -14.30
C SER A 96 4.78 -10.73 -15.28
N ARG A 97 4.82 -11.73 -16.12
CA ARG A 97 3.76 -11.93 -17.11
C ARG A 97 2.48 -12.30 -16.38
N ILE A 98 1.38 -11.73 -16.82
CA ILE A 98 0.10 -12.18 -16.35
C ILE A 98 -0.08 -13.57 -16.92
N ASP A 99 -0.17 -14.53 -16.02
CA ASP A 99 -0.20 -15.93 -16.42
C ASP A 99 -1.54 -16.51 -15.99
N SER A 100 -2.35 -16.79 -16.99
CA SER A 100 -3.66 -17.35 -16.73
C SER A 100 -3.60 -18.72 -16.06
N ALA A 101 -2.48 -19.41 -16.22
CA ALA A 101 -2.30 -20.71 -15.61
C ALA A 101 -1.90 -20.59 -14.15
N ALA A 102 -1.45 -19.45 -13.79
CA ALA A 102 -1.02 -19.25 -12.42
C ALA A 102 -2.20 -19.36 -11.48
#